data_78b18c94a2eb724a053e25a9373bac13
#
_entry.id   78b18c94a2eb724a053e25a9373bac13
#
_cell.length_a   1.000
_cell.length_b   1.000
_cell.length_c   1.000
_cell.angle_alpha   90.00
_cell.angle_beta   90.00
_cell.angle_gamma   90.00
#
_symmetry.space_group_name_H-M   'P 1'
#
loop_
_entity.id
_entity.type
_entity.pdbx_description
1 polymer ?
#
loop_
_entity_poly.entity_id
_entity_poly.type
_entity_poly.pdbx_seq_one_letter_code
_entity_poly.pdbx_strand_id
1 'polypeptide(L)'
;MVTDLTRTSKGYVYIQNLLNVVADGSYNFVNPLANSQSVLDYLSPDNITKSKSELYAAQLSFNGTLFDLPAGPVQLGFGGQIRLESINAPSANDDFAGPTQRYFILNAFGTKGERVVRSGFVELNVPAFEGFEVNASGRYDNYNSGQDAFSPKVGFRYKPFDSLTLRGTWSRGFRIPSFAEANALPILRG
;
A
#
# COMPACT_ATOMS: atom_id res chain seq x y z
N MET A 1 -10.78 -6.29 5.75
CA MET A 1 -10.49 -4.97 6.38
C MET A 1 -10.93 -3.88 5.42
N VAL A 2 -11.72 -2.94 5.89
CA VAL A 2 -12.15 -1.77 5.12
C VAL A 2 -11.75 -0.54 5.90
N THR A 3 -11.17 0.44 5.23
CA THR A 3 -10.74 1.70 5.84
C THR A 3 -11.30 2.85 5.02
N ASP A 4 -12.13 3.67 5.66
CA ASP A 4 -12.66 4.90 5.10
C ASP A 4 -11.94 6.09 5.76
N LEU A 5 -11.45 7.00 4.94
CA LEU A 5 -10.76 8.21 5.38
C LEU A 5 -11.43 9.44 4.75
N THR A 6 -11.90 10.34 5.60
CA THR A 6 -12.33 11.66 5.15
C THR A 6 -11.25 12.68 5.49
N ARG A 7 -10.77 13.39 4.48
CA ARG A 7 -9.79 14.47 4.61
C ARG A 7 -10.46 15.81 4.28
N THR A 8 -10.37 16.76 5.20
CA THR A 8 -10.77 18.16 4.96
C THR A 8 -9.51 19.00 4.85
N SER A 9 -9.33 19.66 3.72
CA SER A 9 -8.25 20.62 3.48
C SER A 9 -8.83 22.03 3.49
N LYS A 10 -8.26 22.92 4.33
CA LYS A 10 -8.75 24.29 4.55
C LYS A 10 -7.73 25.32 4.14
N GLY A 11 -8.19 26.53 3.83
CA GLY A 11 -7.34 27.67 3.55
C GLY A 11 -6.68 27.66 2.17
N TYR A 12 -7.14 26.79 1.27
CA TYR A 12 -6.67 26.76 -0.11
C TYR A 12 -7.60 27.55 -1.01
N VAL A 13 -7.04 28.49 -1.75
CA VAL A 13 -7.81 29.34 -2.67
C VAL A 13 -8.37 28.48 -3.81
N TYR A 14 -9.68 28.60 -4.06
CA TYR A 14 -10.32 28.05 -5.24
C TYR A 14 -10.24 29.05 -6.40
N ILE A 15 -9.57 28.68 -7.48
CA ILE A 15 -9.18 29.63 -8.55
C ILE A 15 -10.39 30.33 -9.17
N GLN A 16 -11.49 29.60 -9.43
CA GLN A 16 -12.69 30.20 -10.00
C GLN A 16 -13.29 31.27 -9.07
N ASN A 17 -13.30 30.99 -7.75
CA ASN A 17 -13.81 31.97 -6.77
C ASN A 17 -12.90 33.21 -6.67
N LEU A 18 -11.57 33.01 -6.80
CA LEU A 18 -10.63 34.10 -6.89
C LEU A 18 -10.93 35.01 -8.10
N LEU A 19 -11.15 34.42 -9.27
CA LEU A 19 -11.48 35.18 -10.48
C LEU A 19 -12.80 35.93 -10.32
N ASN A 20 -13.79 35.37 -9.68
CA ASN A 20 -15.09 36.01 -9.43
C ASN A 20 -14.93 37.24 -8.51
N VAL A 21 -14.22 37.09 -7.37
CA VAL A 21 -14.03 38.23 -6.43
C VAL A 21 -13.12 39.33 -7.00
N VAL A 22 -12.25 38.99 -7.95
CA VAL A 22 -11.51 40.00 -8.72
C VAL A 22 -12.42 40.76 -9.68
N ALA A 23 -13.33 40.03 -10.37
CA ALA A 23 -14.21 40.62 -11.37
C ALA A 23 -15.30 41.52 -10.76
N ASP A 24 -15.83 41.15 -9.60
CA ASP A 24 -16.90 41.89 -8.91
C ASP A 24 -16.39 42.92 -7.87
N GLY A 25 -15.08 42.90 -7.58
CA GLY A 25 -14.44 43.80 -6.61
C GLY A 25 -14.82 43.53 -5.16
N SER A 26 -15.37 42.34 -4.83
CA SER A 26 -15.83 42.02 -3.48
C SER A 26 -14.67 41.71 -2.51
N TYR A 27 -13.46 41.47 -2.99
CA TYR A 27 -12.27 41.22 -2.18
C TYR A 27 -11.37 42.48 -2.15
N ASN A 28 -11.04 42.92 -0.95
CA ASN A 28 -10.11 44.03 -0.74
C ASN A 28 -8.66 43.55 -0.74
N PHE A 29 -7.97 43.75 -1.85
CA PHE A 29 -6.55 43.34 -2.01
C PHE A 29 -5.59 44.36 -1.36
N VAL A 30 -6.03 45.61 -1.15
CA VAL A 30 -5.19 46.64 -0.54
C VAL A 30 -5.10 46.45 0.99
N ASN A 31 -6.22 46.06 1.60
CA ASN A 31 -6.27 45.76 3.02
C ASN A 31 -6.96 44.37 3.22
N PRO A 32 -6.22 43.25 3.11
CA PRO A 32 -6.81 41.91 3.21
C PRO A 32 -7.51 41.63 4.54
N LEU A 33 -7.12 42.29 5.62
CA LEU A 33 -7.71 42.12 6.95
C LEU A 33 -9.11 42.77 7.07
N ALA A 34 -9.49 43.65 6.14
CA ALA A 34 -10.80 44.28 6.09
C ALA A 34 -11.87 43.41 5.41
N ASN A 35 -11.50 42.26 4.85
CA ASN A 35 -12.46 41.33 4.21
C ASN A 35 -13.33 40.65 5.26
N SER A 36 -14.62 40.50 4.94
CA SER A 36 -15.54 39.76 5.81
C SER A 36 -15.23 38.25 5.76
N GLN A 37 -15.58 37.55 6.84
CA GLN A 37 -15.40 36.09 6.91
C GLN A 37 -16.11 35.36 5.76
N SER A 38 -17.29 35.85 5.33
CA SER A 38 -18.03 35.27 4.22
C SER A 38 -17.29 35.34 2.88
N VAL A 39 -16.55 36.43 2.64
CA VAL A 39 -15.71 36.57 1.43
C VAL A 39 -14.51 35.63 1.51
N LEU A 40 -13.91 35.50 2.68
CA LEU A 40 -12.79 34.56 2.90
C LEU A 40 -13.22 33.09 2.73
N ASP A 41 -14.36 32.72 3.27
CA ASP A 41 -14.93 31.37 3.14
C ASP A 41 -15.31 31.06 1.67
N TYR A 42 -15.86 32.04 0.96
CA TYR A 42 -16.13 31.94 -0.48
C TYR A 42 -14.84 31.73 -1.29
N LEU A 43 -13.79 32.52 -0.97
CA LEU A 43 -12.50 32.42 -1.65
C LEU A 43 -11.79 31.09 -1.42
N SER A 44 -11.93 30.54 -0.22
CA SER A 44 -11.22 29.32 0.22
C SER A 44 -12.20 28.30 0.84
N PRO A 45 -13.14 27.75 0.04
CA PRO A 45 -14.06 26.73 0.53
C PRO A 45 -13.32 25.46 0.99
N ASP A 46 -13.92 24.77 1.96
CA ASP A 46 -13.37 23.50 2.44
C ASP A 46 -13.33 22.46 1.30
N ASN A 47 -12.18 21.89 1.06
CA ASN A 47 -12.04 20.74 0.17
C ASN A 47 -12.17 19.45 0.98
N ILE A 48 -13.22 18.66 0.70
CA ILE A 48 -13.49 17.41 1.38
C ILE A 48 -13.30 16.26 0.40
N THR A 49 -12.29 15.42 0.66
CA THR A 49 -12.04 14.20 -0.10
C THR A 49 -12.32 12.96 0.76
N LYS A 50 -12.98 11.97 0.19
CA LYS A 50 -13.27 10.69 0.83
C LYS A 50 -12.50 9.59 0.11
N SER A 51 -11.63 8.91 0.83
CA SER A 51 -10.83 7.80 0.33
C SER A 51 -11.31 6.50 0.96
N LYS A 52 -11.30 5.42 0.17
CA LYS A 52 -11.64 4.07 0.62
C LYS A 52 -10.53 3.11 0.24
N SER A 53 -10.13 2.26 1.18
CA SER A 53 -9.21 1.15 0.96
C SER A 53 -9.82 -0.13 1.50
N GLU A 54 -9.79 -1.18 0.70
CA GLU A 54 -10.36 -2.48 1.04
C GLU A 54 -9.32 -3.58 0.86
N LEU A 55 -9.26 -4.46 1.85
CA LEU A 55 -8.42 -5.65 1.84
C LEU A 55 -9.26 -6.85 2.30
N TYR A 56 -9.42 -7.82 1.40
CA TYR A 56 -10.00 -9.12 1.70
C TYR A 56 -8.96 -10.20 1.45
N ALA A 57 -8.84 -11.14 2.38
CA ALA A 57 -7.93 -12.26 2.23
C ALA A 57 -8.56 -13.54 2.77
N ALA A 58 -8.32 -14.63 2.06
CA ALA A 58 -8.62 -15.98 2.50
C ALA A 58 -7.36 -16.82 2.34
N GLN A 59 -7.03 -17.63 3.35
CA GLN A 59 -5.87 -18.51 3.37
C GLN A 59 -6.27 -19.87 3.88
N LEU A 60 -5.73 -20.91 3.24
CA LEU A 60 -5.81 -22.29 3.69
C LEU A 60 -4.39 -22.82 3.79
N SER A 61 -4.06 -23.43 4.92
CA SER A 61 -2.74 -24.03 5.16
C SER A 61 -2.88 -25.37 5.87
N PHE A 62 -1.94 -26.24 5.56
CA PHE A 62 -1.80 -27.57 6.14
C PHE A 62 -0.37 -27.71 6.65
N ASN A 63 -0.21 -28.42 7.75
CA ASN A 63 1.09 -28.78 8.29
C ASN A 63 1.03 -30.21 8.88
N GLY A 64 2.17 -30.86 8.85
CA GLY A 64 2.27 -32.21 9.39
C GLY A 64 3.69 -32.73 9.38
N THR A 65 3.90 -33.86 10.05
CA THR A 65 5.14 -34.62 10.03
C THR A 65 5.19 -35.47 8.78
N LEU A 66 6.30 -35.40 8.02
CA LEU A 66 6.54 -36.29 6.86
C LEU A 66 7.10 -37.63 7.29
N PHE A 67 8.17 -37.60 8.08
CA PHE A 67 8.85 -38.76 8.65
C PHE A 67 9.76 -38.32 9.80
N ASP A 68 10.23 -39.27 10.59
CA ASP A 68 11.12 -39.03 11.71
C ASP A 68 12.57 -39.29 11.32
N LEU A 69 13.45 -38.35 11.70
CA LEU A 69 14.90 -38.53 11.73
C LEU A 69 15.36 -38.80 13.19
N PRO A 70 16.58 -39.33 13.39
CA PRO A 70 17.11 -39.52 14.75
C PRO A 70 17.10 -38.24 15.61
N ALA A 71 17.19 -37.07 14.98
CA ALA A 71 17.19 -35.78 15.66
C ALA A 71 15.79 -35.12 15.81
N GLY A 72 14.74 -35.79 15.31
CA GLY A 72 13.36 -35.36 15.44
C GLY A 72 12.55 -35.42 14.13
N PRO A 73 11.28 -35.01 14.18
CA PRO A 73 10.39 -35.09 13.02
C PRO A 73 10.72 -34.05 11.94
N VAL A 74 10.73 -34.47 10.68
CA VAL A 74 10.72 -33.56 9.53
C VAL A 74 9.31 -33.05 9.34
N GLN A 75 9.15 -31.72 9.39
CA GLN A 75 7.86 -31.05 9.28
C GLN A 75 7.70 -30.38 7.93
N LEU A 76 6.54 -30.58 7.32
CA LEU A 76 6.12 -29.89 6.09
C LEU A 76 4.90 -29.03 6.38
N GLY A 77 4.96 -27.76 5.95
CA GLY A 77 3.82 -26.87 5.85
C GLY A 77 3.62 -26.45 4.39
N PHE A 78 2.38 -26.36 3.94
CA PHE A 78 2.05 -25.79 2.64
C PHE A 78 0.66 -25.16 2.65
N GLY A 79 0.42 -24.27 1.69
CA GLY A 79 -0.88 -23.64 1.61
C GLY A 79 -1.03 -22.72 0.43
N GLY A 80 -2.21 -22.09 0.38
CA GLY A 80 -2.55 -21.10 -0.61
C GLY A 80 -3.31 -19.93 0.01
N GLN A 81 -3.19 -18.77 -0.63
CA GLN A 81 -3.85 -17.55 -0.22
C GLN A 81 -4.40 -16.85 -1.46
N ILE A 82 -5.59 -16.27 -1.33
CA ILE A 82 -6.10 -15.26 -2.25
C ILE A 82 -6.29 -13.95 -1.50
N ARG A 83 -5.86 -12.84 -2.10
CA ARG A 83 -5.97 -11.50 -1.53
C ARG A 83 -6.49 -10.55 -2.59
N LEU A 84 -7.52 -9.79 -2.22
CA LEU A 84 -8.11 -8.73 -3.03
C LEU A 84 -7.79 -7.41 -2.35
N GLU A 85 -7.18 -6.52 -3.08
CA GLU A 85 -6.79 -5.17 -2.62
C GLU A 85 -7.45 -4.15 -3.53
N SER A 86 -8.09 -3.15 -2.96
CA SER A 86 -8.58 -2.00 -3.73
C SER A 86 -8.30 -0.69 -2.99
N ILE A 87 -8.08 0.34 -3.76
CA ILE A 87 -7.95 1.70 -3.27
C ILE A 87 -8.68 2.65 -4.19
N ASN A 88 -9.41 3.59 -3.60
CA ASN A 88 -9.98 4.73 -4.26
C ASN A 88 -9.72 5.96 -3.38
N ALA A 89 -8.70 6.72 -3.73
CA ALA A 89 -8.27 7.93 -3.05
C ALA A 89 -8.27 9.08 -4.07
N PRO A 90 -9.41 9.81 -4.22
CA PRO A 90 -9.53 10.87 -5.20
C PRO A 90 -8.60 12.04 -4.86
N SER A 91 -8.20 12.76 -5.90
CA SER A 91 -7.47 14.01 -5.76
C SER A 91 -8.30 15.09 -5.08
N ALA A 92 -7.63 16.08 -4.51
CA ALA A 92 -8.26 17.32 -4.06
C ALA A 92 -8.82 18.15 -5.24
N ASN A 93 -8.21 17.99 -6.42
CA ASN A 93 -8.68 18.59 -7.67
C ASN A 93 -9.12 17.44 -8.60
N ASP A 94 -10.27 17.56 -9.25
CA ASP A 94 -10.72 16.62 -10.26
C ASP A 94 -9.75 16.65 -11.46
N ASP A 95 -9.38 15.47 -11.98
CA ASP A 95 -8.49 15.35 -13.13
C ASP A 95 -9.07 15.98 -14.40
N PHE A 96 -10.40 16.10 -14.45
CA PHE A 96 -11.16 16.75 -15.54
C PHE A 96 -11.51 18.21 -15.23
N ALA A 97 -11.18 18.72 -14.05
CA ALA A 97 -11.41 20.13 -13.71
C ALA A 97 -10.65 21.03 -14.69
N GLY A 98 -11.34 22.02 -15.18
CA GLY A 98 -10.75 23.06 -16.05
C GLY A 98 -9.66 23.83 -15.30
N PRO A 99 -8.92 24.74 -15.97
CA PRO A 99 -7.81 25.46 -15.39
C PRO A 99 -8.21 26.32 -14.18
N THR A 100 -9.49 26.66 -14.05
CA THR A 100 -10.03 27.53 -12.98
C THR A 100 -10.86 26.78 -11.93
N GLN A 101 -11.45 25.64 -12.26
CA GLN A 101 -12.31 24.85 -11.34
C GLN A 101 -11.47 23.95 -10.44
N ARG A 102 -10.49 24.53 -9.76
CA ARG A 102 -9.55 23.80 -8.95
C ARG A 102 -8.98 24.65 -7.81
N TYR A 103 -8.50 23.97 -6.77
CA TYR A 103 -7.77 24.60 -5.69
C TYR A 103 -6.32 24.90 -6.11
N PHE A 104 -5.85 26.09 -5.77
CA PHE A 104 -4.47 26.49 -5.99
C PHE A 104 -3.51 25.68 -5.08
N ILE A 105 -2.40 25.18 -5.61
CA ILE A 105 -1.35 24.40 -4.92
C ILE A 105 -1.77 22.98 -4.49
N LEU A 106 -3.04 22.61 -4.42
CA LEU A 106 -3.41 21.24 -4.10
C LEU A 106 -3.04 20.29 -5.23
N ASN A 107 -2.44 19.15 -4.84
CA ASN A 107 -2.03 18.13 -5.80
C ASN A 107 -3.27 17.53 -6.50
N ALA A 108 -3.19 17.43 -7.82
CA ALA A 108 -4.26 16.94 -8.69
C ALA A 108 -4.23 15.40 -8.88
N PHE A 109 -3.32 14.67 -8.23
CA PHE A 109 -3.20 13.23 -8.47
C PHE A 109 -4.01 12.41 -7.45
N GLY A 110 -5.02 11.73 -7.95
CA GLY A 110 -5.72 10.68 -7.22
C GLY A 110 -5.03 9.33 -7.39
N THR A 111 -5.37 8.39 -6.52
CA THR A 111 -4.92 7.00 -6.61
C THR A 111 -6.13 6.09 -6.65
N LYS A 112 -6.26 5.32 -7.72
CA LYS A 112 -7.31 4.31 -7.87
C LYS A 112 -6.70 3.03 -8.40
N GLY A 113 -7.09 1.90 -7.85
CA GLY A 113 -6.63 0.62 -8.36
C GLY A 113 -7.22 -0.57 -7.61
N GLU A 114 -7.21 -1.69 -8.31
CA GLU A 114 -7.64 -2.99 -7.79
C GLU A 114 -6.58 -4.04 -8.15
N ARG A 115 -6.36 -4.97 -7.25
CA ARG A 115 -5.39 -6.02 -7.42
C ARG A 115 -5.84 -7.31 -6.76
N VAL A 116 -5.71 -8.40 -7.50
CA VAL A 116 -5.89 -9.75 -6.99
C VAL A 116 -4.54 -10.44 -6.95
N VAL A 117 -4.18 -10.97 -5.80
CA VAL A 117 -2.95 -11.74 -5.58
C VAL A 117 -3.34 -13.16 -5.22
N ARG A 118 -2.81 -14.12 -5.97
CA ARG A 118 -2.93 -15.54 -5.68
C ARG A 118 -1.57 -16.06 -5.29
N SER A 119 -1.49 -16.74 -4.15
CA SER A 119 -0.21 -17.18 -3.60
C SER A 119 -0.26 -18.66 -3.26
N GLY A 120 0.84 -19.34 -3.52
CA GLY A 120 1.11 -20.68 -3.00
C GLY A 120 2.41 -20.65 -2.20
N PHE A 121 2.48 -21.39 -1.13
CA PHE A 121 3.69 -21.47 -0.30
C PHE A 121 3.93 -22.86 0.24
N VAL A 122 5.20 -23.15 0.48
CA VAL A 122 5.68 -24.38 1.09
C VAL A 122 6.79 -24.06 2.08
N GLU A 123 6.84 -24.78 3.17
CA GLU A 123 7.87 -24.69 4.20
C GLU A 123 8.27 -26.08 4.67
N LEU A 124 9.55 -26.32 4.78
CA LEU A 124 10.13 -27.57 5.25
C LEU A 124 11.07 -27.27 6.42
N ASN A 125 10.88 -27.98 7.52
CA ASN A 125 11.76 -27.92 8.68
C ASN A 125 12.40 -29.29 8.90
N VAL A 126 13.73 -29.33 8.91
CA VAL A 126 14.54 -30.55 8.98
C VAL A 126 15.49 -30.48 10.16
N PRO A 127 15.26 -31.25 11.23
CA PRO A 127 16.25 -31.47 12.27
C PRO A 127 17.31 -32.46 11.76
N ALA A 128 18.39 -31.95 11.15
CA ALA A 128 19.36 -32.77 10.43
C ALA A 128 20.20 -33.64 11.37
N PHE A 129 20.57 -33.09 12.54
CA PHE A 129 21.22 -33.82 13.63
C PHE A 129 20.98 -33.08 14.95
N GLU A 130 21.36 -33.68 16.07
CA GLU A 130 21.13 -33.06 17.39
C GLU A 130 21.75 -31.67 17.49
N GLY A 131 20.93 -30.69 17.86
CA GLY A 131 21.28 -29.28 17.91
C GLY A 131 21.35 -28.56 16.58
N PHE A 132 21.14 -29.20 15.42
CA PHE A 132 21.17 -28.53 14.12
C PHE A 132 19.88 -28.73 13.32
N GLU A 133 19.29 -27.65 12.94
CA GLU A 133 18.00 -27.57 12.25
C GLU A 133 18.11 -26.65 11.04
N VAL A 134 17.55 -27.08 9.91
CA VAL A 134 17.46 -26.31 8.67
C VAL A 134 16.00 -26.05 8.35
N ASN A 135 15.69 -24.80 8.02
CA ASN A 135 14.39 -24.40 7.52
C ASN A 135 14.53 -23.90 6.08
N ALA A 136 13.70 -24.42 5.18
CA ALA A 136 13.61 -24.00 3.80
C ALA A 136 12.17 -23.66 3.47
N SER A 137 11.93 -22.50 2.85
CA SER A 137 10.59 -22.12 2.41
C SER A 137 10.61 -21.41 1.07
N GLY A 138 9.50 -21.51 0.35
CA GLY A 138 9.29 -20.81 -0.91
C GLY A 138 7.85 -20.34 -1.00
N ARG A 139 7.67 -19.10 -1.50
CA ARG A 139 6.37 -18.53 -1.80
C ARG A 139 6.36 -18.06 -3.24
N TYR A 140 5.31 -18.41 -3.95
CA TYR A 140 5.02 -17.91 -5.28
C TYR A 140 3.77 -17.06 -5.24
N ASP A 141 3.88 -15.82 -5.73
CA ASP A 141 2.79 -14.86 -5.81
C ASP A 141 2.52 -14.53 -7.28
N ASN A 142 1.26 -14.65 -7.69
CA ASN A 142 0.78 -14.27 -9.03
C ASN A 142 -0.22 -13.13 -8.90
N TYR A 143 0.00 -12.08 -9.67
CA TYR A 143 -0.79 -10.85 -9.68
C TYR A 143 -1.62 -10.76 -10.96
N ASN A 144 -2.87 -10.32 -10.85
CA ASN A 144 -3.74 -10.11 -12.03
C ASN A 144 -3.22 -9.00 -12.97
N SER A 145 -2.20 -8.24 -12.57
CA SER A 145 -1.47 -7.28 -13.42
C SER A 145 -0.47 -7.94 -14.38
N GLY A 146 -0.37 -9.28 -14.40
CA GLY A 146 0.56 -10.03 -15.24
C GLY A 146 1.97 -10.18 -14.67
N GLN A 147 2.16 -9.77 -13.43
CA GLN A 147 3.44 -9.94 -12.71
C GLN A 147 3.38 -11.19 -11.85
N ASP A 148 4.53 -11.79 -11.61
CA ASP A 148 4.70 -12.89 -10.68
C ASP A 148 6.02 -12.77 -9.92
N ALA A 149 6.10 -13.43 -8.79
CA ALA A 149 7.27 -13.38 -7.93
C ALA A 149 7.47 -14.70 -7.19
N PHE A 150 8.72 -15.14 -7.12
CA PHE A 150 9.13 -16.24 -6.26
C PHE A 150 10.08 -15.75 -5.18
N SER A 151 9.74 -16.04 -3.94
CA SER A 151 10.44 -15.62 -2.73
C SER A 151 10.96 -16.82 -1.96
N PRO A 152 12.18 -17.28 -2.24
CA PRO A 152 12.81 -18.36 -1.49
C PRO A 152 13.43 -17.83 -0.19
N LYS A 153 13.46 -18.70 0.84
CA LYS A 153 14.14 -18.46 2.10
C LYS A 153 14.77 -19.76 2.58
N VAL A 154 16.00 -19.69 3.07
CA VAL A 154 16.69 -20.79 3.74
C VAL A 154 17.30 -20.25 5.02
N GLY A 155 17.13 -20.98 6.10
CA GLY A 155 17.69 -20.65 7.39
C GLY A 155 18.25 -21.88 8.10
N PHE A 156 19.10 -21.66 9.07
CA PHE A 156 19.58 -22.68 9.97
C PHE A 156 19.62 -22.18 11.40
N ARG A 157 19.51 -23.12 12.32
CA ARG A 157 19.77 -22.95 13.75
C ARG A 157 20.73 -24.03 14.20
N TYR A 158 21.83 -23.61 14.84
CA TYR A 158 22.82 -24.54 15.39
C TYR A 158 23.08 -24.24 16.85
N LYS A 159 22.88 -25.22 17.68
CA LYS A 159 23.09 -25.17 19.13
C LYS A 159 24.18 -26.19 19.54
N PRO A 160 25.46 -25.85 19.38
CA PRO A 160 26.55 -26.75 19.73
C PRO A 160 26.65 -27.02 21.25
N PHE A 161 26.20 -26.07 22.07
CA PHE A 161 26.17 -26.16 23.53
C PHE A 161 24.91 -25.45 24.04
N ASP A 162 24.50 -25.78 25.27
CA ASP A 162 23.29 -25.17 25.86
C ASP A 162 23.36 -23.65 25.97
N SER A 163 24.57 -23.10 26.15
CA SER A 163 24.83 -21.67 26.29
C SER A 163 25.00 -20.91 24.97
N LEU A 164 25.09 -21.61 23.81
CA LEU A 164 25.35 -20.96 22.51
C LEU A 164 24.35 -21.39 21.44
N THR A 165 23.72 -20.43 20.80
CA THR A 165 22.87 -20.65 19.62
C THR A 165 23.32 -19.76 18.47
N LEU A 166 23.70 -20.38 17.38
CA LEU A 166 24.01 -19.71 16.10
C LEU A 166 22.80 -19.80 15.18
N ARG A 167 22.50 -18.69 14.49
CA ARG A 167 21.41 -18.64 13.49
C ARG A 167 21.88 -17.88 12.26
N GLY A 168 21.48 -18.38 11.11
CA GLY A 168 21.68 -17.72 9.82
C GLY A 168 20.46 -17.83 8.95
N THR A 169 20.20 -16.82 8.16
CA THR A 169 19.07 -16.81 7.19
C THR A 169 19.49 -16.09 5.92
N TRP A 170 19.17 -16.71 4.80
CA TRP A 170 19.22 -16.09 3.49
C TRP A 170 17.82 -16.09 2.88
N SER A 171 17.41 -14.96 2.28
CA SER A 171 16.14 -14.84 1.60
C SER A 171 16.22 -13.88 0.43
N ARG A 172 15.38 -14.12 -0.58
CA ARG A 172 15.14 -13.19 -1.68
C ARG A 172 13.69 -12.73 -1.61
N GLY A 173 13.49 -11.41 -1.48
CA GLY A 173 12.17 -10.78 -1.50
C GLY A 173 11.89 -10.10 -2.83
N PHE A 174 10.62 -9.90 -3.12
CA PHE A 174 10.11 -9.15 -4.25
C PHE A 174 9.11 -8.10 -3.74
N ARG A 175 9.14 -6.93 -4.36
CA ARG A 175 8.15 -5.87 -4.12
C ARG A 175 7.55 -5.44 -5.45
N ILE A 176 6.24 -5.46 -5.55
CA ILE A 176 5.56 -4.81 -6.67
C ILE A 176 5.31 -3.32 -6.35
N PRO A 177 5.18 -2.48 -7.38
CA PRO A 177 4.81 -1.08 -7.20
C PRO A 177 3.50 -0.93 -6.42
N SER A 178 3.41 0.07 -5.58
CA SER A 178 2.16 0.49 -4.96
C SER A 178 1.20 1.06 -6.04
N PHE A 179 -0.08 1.18 -5.71
CA PHE A 179 -1.05 1.79 -6.64
C PHE A 179 -0.68 3.23 -7.01
N ALA A 180 -0.10 4.00 -6.08
CA ALA A 180 0.36 5.36 -6.35
C ALA A 180 1.55 5.38 -7.32
N GLU A 181 2.51 4.47 -7.14
CA GLU A 181 3.67 4.34 -8.05
C GLU A 181 3.25 3.87 -9.44
N ALA A 182 2.30 2.92 -9.52
CA ALA A 182 1.79 2.42 -10.79
C ALA A 182 1.03 3.51 -11.59
N ASN A 183 0.34 4.41 -10.90
CA ASN A 183 -0.39 5.52 -11.54
C ASN A 183 0.49 6.73 -11.87
N ALA A 184 1.68 6.84 -11.25
CA ALA A 184 2.63 7.91 -11.56
C ALA A 184 3.39 7.71 -12.89
N LEU A 185 3.31 6.52 -13.50
CA LEU A 185 4.03 6.15 -14.72
C LEU A 185 3.48 6.71 -16.07
N PRO A 186 2.24 7.25 -16.22
CA PRO A 186 1.79 7.82 -17.48
C PRO A 186 2.59 9.04 -17.95
N ILE A 187 3.31 9.71 -17.05
CA ILE A 187 4.07 10.95 -17.37
C ILE A 187 5.37 10.64 -18.14
N LEU A 188 5.82 9.40 -18.19
CA LEU A 188 7.05 9.00 -18.91
C LEU A 188 6.77 8.35 -20.28
N ARG A 189 5.55 8.38 -20.79
CA ARG A 189 5.18 7.94 -22.14
C ARG A 189 4.84 9.13 -23.03
N GLY A 190 5.74 10.09 -23.08
CA GLY A 190 5.75 11.17 -24.05
C GLY A 190 6.93 11.02 -24.99
#